data_561738a8ccc652f78e4f2c9404d03fd6
#
_entry.id   561738a8ccc652f78e4f2c9404d03fd6
#
_cell.length_a   1.000
_cell.length_b   1.000
_cell.length_c   1.000
_cell.angle_alpha   90.00
_cell.angle_beta   90.00
_cell.angle_gamma   90.00
#
_symmetry.space_group_name_H-M   'P 1'
#
loop_
_entity.id
_entity.type
_entity.pdbx_description
1 polymer ?
#
loop_
_entity_poly.entity_id
_entity_poly.type
_entity_poly.pdbx_seq_one_letter_code
_entity_poly.pdbx_strand_id
1 'polypeptide(L)'
;MSRLTHLPVNEILADSIHTARSCSRKSGLTVVLKGARTVVTDGTDTMLNTLGNEGMATAGSGDSLTGIIGALLAQGLEPFDAAQTGVLLHAMAGDKAAAAIGTRSMKAGDLANFLPEVLKDIRF
;
A
#
# COMPACT_ATOMS: atom_id res chain seq x y z
N MET A 1 13.20 -2.62 0.09
CA MET A 1 13.37 -3.56 -1.05
C MET A 1 14.83 -3.81 -1.42
N SER A 2 15.70 -2.80 -1.45
CA SER A 2 17.13 -3.02 -1.79
C SER A 2 17.82 -4.00 -0.83
N ARG A 3 17.43 -4.04 0.44
CA ARG A 3 17.96 -4.99 1.43
C ARG A 3 17.60 -6.45 1.11
N LEU A 4 16.43 -6.69 0.53
CA LEU A 4 15.98 -8.03 0.14
C LEU A 4 16.55 -8.47 -1.20
N THR A 5 16.63 -7.55 -2.15
CA THR A 5 17.03 -7.85 -3.53
C THR A 5 18.51 -7.59 -3.79
N HIS A 6 19.21 -6.89 -2.89
CA HIS A 6 20.59 -6.43 -3.07
C HIS A 6 20.76 -5.49 -4.28
N LEU A 7 19.67 -4.87 -4.75
CA LEU A 7 19.71 -3.90 -5.84
C LEU A 7 19.89 -2.49 -5.31
N PRO A 8 20.57 -1.59 -6.04
CA PRO A 8 20.62 -0.18 -5.69
C PRO A 8 19.22 0.45 -5.66
N VAL A 9 19.00 1.38 -4.72
CA VAL A 9 17.68 2.02 -4.54
C VAL A 9 17.20 2.72 -5.81
N ASN A 10 18.12 3.35 -6.56
CA ASN A 10 17.75 4.03 -7.80
C ASN A 10 17.24 3.08 -8.89
N GLU A 11 17.74 1.85 -8.95
CA GLU A 11 17.22 0.83 -9.89
C GLU A 11 15.82 0.37 -9.48
N ILE A 12 15.55 0.25 -8.17
CA ILE A 12 14.22 -0.07 -7.67
C ILE A 12 13.23 1.02 -8.07
N LEU A 13 13.59 2.30 -7.90
CA LEU A 13 12.75 3.43 -8.26
C LEU A 13 12.54 3.56 -9.77
N ALA A 14 13.54 3.18 -10.58
CA ALA A 14 13.46 3.26 -12.03
C ALA A 14 12.54 2.20 -12.63
N ASP A 15 12.44 0.99 -12.02
CA ASP A 15 11.59 -0.09 -12.51
C ASP A 15 10.98 -0.88 -11.35
N SER A 16 10.06 -0.23 -10.65
CA SER A 16 9.43 -0.82 -9.46
C SER A 16 8.56 -2.04 -9.79
N ILE A 17 7.89 -2.04 -10.95
CA ILE A 17 7.04 -3.18 -11.34
C ILE A 17 7.90 -4.42 -11.57
N HIS A 18 8.96 -4.30 -12.37
CA HIS A 18 9.85 -5.41 -12.64
C HIS A 18 10.52 -5.92 -11.36
N THR A 19 11.00 -5.02 -10.53
CA THR A 19 11.65 -5.34 -9.26
C THR A 19 10.72 -6.10 -8.33
N ALA A 20 9.49 -5.61 -8.16
CA ALA A 20 8.50 -6.25 -7.30
C ALA A 20 8.13 -7.65 -7.81
N ARG A 21 7.88 -7.79 -9.11
CA ARG A 21 7.55 -9.09 -9.71
C ARG A 21 8.68 -10.09 -9.58
N SER A 22 9.91 -9.66 -9.84
CA SER A 22 11.10 -10.50 -9.70
C SER A 22 11.28 -10.97 -8.25
N CYS A 23 11.12 -10.08 -7.28
CA CYS A 23 11.19 -10.41 -5.87
C CYS A 23 10.09 -11.41 -5.48
N SER A 24 8.87 -11.19 -5.93
CA SER A 24 7.74 -12.09 -5.66
C SER A 24 7.98 -13.49 -6.23
N ARG A 25 8.44 -13.58 -7.48
CA ARG A 25 8.72 -14.87 -8.12
C ARG A 25 9.83 -15.64 -7.41
N LYS A 26 10.88 -14.96 -6.98
CA LYS A 26 12.01 -15.59 -6.29
C LYS A 26 11.67 -16.04 -4.88
N SER A 27 10.85 -15.27 -4.17
CA SER A 27 10.51 -15.54 -2.76
C SER A 27 9.26 -16.39 -2.59
N GLY A 28 8.38 -16.43 -3.59
CA GLY A 28 7.07 -17.06 -3.48
C GLY A 28 6.09 -16.26 -2.64
N LEU A 29 6.39 -14.98 -2.36
CA LEU A 29 5.58 -14.12 -1.50
C LEU A 29 4.82 -13.08 -2.32
N THR A 30 3.68 -12.64 -1.80
CA THR A 30 3.03 -11.43 -2.27
C THR A 30 3.85 -10.24 -1.79
N VAL A 31 4.21 -9.35 -2.71
CA VAL A 31 5.08 -8.20 -2.45
C VAL A 31 4.29 -6.92 -2.59
N VAL A 32 4.44 -6.03 -1.61
CA VAL A 32 3.95 -4.65 -1.66
C VAL A 32 5.18 -3.74 -1.67
N LEU A 33 5.46 -3.15 -2.81
CA LEU A 33 6.55 -2.19 -2.96
C LEU A 33 5.97 -0.78 -2.89
N LYS A 34 6.17 -0.14 -1.75
CA LYS A 34 5.65 1.20 -1.50
C LYS A 34 6.44 2.27 -2.25
N GLY A 35 5.74 3.31 -2.67
CA GLY A 35 6.32 4.44 -3.35
C GLY A 35 5.21 5.42 -3.73
N ALA A 36 5.54 6.41 -4.57
CA ALA A 36 4.54 7.34 -5.11
C ALA A 36 3.42 6.55 -5.81
N ARG A 37 3.78 5.45 -6.45
CA ARG A 37 2.84 4.46 -7.00
C ARG A 37 3.20 3.11 -6.42
N THR A 38 2.39 2.66 -5.46
CA THR A 38 2.62 1.37 -4.81
C THR A 38 2.29 0.23 -5.76
N VAL A 39 3.18 -0.75 -5.84
CA VAL A 39 3.00 -1.96 -6.66
C VAL A 39 2.67 -3.13 -5.74
N VAL A 40 1.62 -3.86 -6.05
CA VAL A 40 1.27 -5.13 -5.39
C VAL A 40 1.34 -6.24 -6.40
N THR A 41 2.05 -7.32 -6.10
CA THR A 41 2.15 -8.45 -7.02
C THR A 41 2.35 -9.77 -6.28
N ASP A 42 1.81 -10.85 -6.85
CA ASP A 42 2.09 -12.22 -6.42
C ASP A 42 3.06 -12.94 -7.38
N GLY A 43 3.65 -12.19 -8.31
CA GLY A 43 4.54 -12.72 -9.34
C GLY A 43 3.83 -12.99 -10.66
N THR A 44 2.53 -13.18 -10.64
CA THR A 44 1.68 -13.40 -11.84
C THR A 44 0.79 -12.19 -12.08
N ASP A 45 -0.05 -11.85 -11.09
CA ASP A 45 -0.92 -10.69 -11.15
C ASP A 45 -0.21 -9.48 -10.52
N THR A 46 -0.47 -8.30 -11.07
CA THR A 46 0.16 -7.06 -10.61
C THR A 46 -0.87 -5.93 -10.60
N MET A 47 -0.91 -5.18 -9.50
CA MET A 47 -1.73 -3.98 -9.36
C MET A 47 -0.82 -2.79 -9.11
N LEU A 48 -1.09 -1.69 -9.82
CA LEU A 48 -0.42 -0.42 -9.61
C LEU A 48 -1.41 0.56 -9.00
N ASN A 49 -1.13 1.02 -7.79
CA ASN A 49 -1.99 1.99 -7.12
C ASN A 49 -1.68 3.41 -7.61
N THR A 50 -2.71 4.13 -8.06
CA THR A 50 -2.62 5.51 -8.53
C THR A 50 -3.29 6.51 -7.59
N LEU A 51 -3.88 6.03 -6.49
CA LEU A 51 -4.53 6.85 -5.48
C LEU A 51 -3.55 7.24 -4.37
N GLY A 52 -3.96 8.19 -3.55
CA GLY A 52 -3.13 8.69 -2.47
C GLY A 52 -2.54 10.05 -2.77
N ASN A 53 -1.76 10.58 -1.83
CA ASN A 53 -1.17 11.92 -1.92
C ASN A 53 0.11 11.98 -1.08
N GLU A 54 0.84 13.08 -1.21
CA GLU A 54 2.11 13.30 -0.52
C GLU A 54 1.98 13.39 1.00
N GLY A 55 0.80 13.72 1.51
CA GLY A 55 0.54 13.75 2.96
C GLY A 55 0.64 12.39 3.62
N MET A 56 0.56 11.31 2.83
CA MET A 56 0.70 9.95 3.32
C MET A 56 2.16 9.55 3.58
N ALA A 57 3.12 10.35 3.11
CA ALA A 57 4.55 10.15 3.38
C ALA A 57 4.88 10.66 4.79
N THR A 58 4.36 10.02 5.81
CA THR A 58 4.51 10.38 7.21
C THR A 58 4.87 9.16 8.04
N ALA A 59 5.53 9.38 9.18
CA ALA A 59 5.95 8.30 10.07
C ALA A 59 4.74 7.50 10.54
N GLY A 60 4.84 6.18 10.48
CA GLY A 60 3.77 5.27 10.90
C GLY A 60 2.75 4.93 9.81
N SER A 61 2.78 5.59 8.65
CA SER A 61 1.88 5.31 7.54
C SER A 61 2.01 3.85 7.05
N GLY A 62 3.24 3.34 6.99
CA GLY A 62 3.49 1.95 6.63
C GLY A 62 2.93 0.96 7.64
N ASP A 63 2.97 1.31 8.93
CA ASP A 63 2.40 0.48 9.99
C ASP A 63 0.88 0.43 9.89
N SER A 64 0.24 1.55 9.55
CA SER A 64 -1.20 1.61 9.28
C SER A 64 -1.58 0.69 8.12
N LEU A 65 -0.82 0.74 7.03
CA LEU A 65 -1.05 -0.13 5.87
C LEU A 65 -0.90 -1.61 6.26
N THR A 66 0.14 -1.95 6.99
CA THR A 66 0.38 -3.32 7.47
C THR A 66 -0.78 -3.82 8.32
N GLY A 67 -1.32 -2.96 9.20
CA GLY A 67 -2.47 -3.28 10.03
C GLY A 67 -3.73 -3.56 9.21
N ILE A 68 -3.99 -2.76 8.19
CA ILE A 68 -5.14 -2.94 7.29
C ILE A 68 -5.02 -4.28 6.55
N ILE A 69 -3.87 -4.56 5.96
CA ILE A 69 -3.63 -5.80 5.23
C ILE A 69 -3.75 -7.01 6.17
N GLY A 70 -3.16 -6.92 7.36
CA GLY A 70 -3.25 -7.97 8.37
C GLY A 70 -4.68 -8.28 8.78
N ALA A 71 -5.51 -7.25 8.96
CA ALA A 71 -6.92 -7.41 9.28
C ALA A 71 -7.69 -8.12 8.15
N LEU A 72 -7.40 -7.78 6.90
CA LEU A 72 -8.04 -8.42 5.75
C LEU A 72 -7.61 -9.89 5.62
N LEU A 73 -6.35 -10.19 5.87
CA LEU A 73 -5.88 -11.59 5.92
C LEU A 73 -6.60 -12.39 7.01
N ALA A 74 -6.79 -11.78 8.17
CA ALA A 74 -7.51 -12.41 9.29
C ALA A 74 -8.98 -12.68 8.96
N GLN A 75 -9.56 -11.90 8.05
CA GLN A 75 -10.92 -12.11 7.55
C GLN A 75 -11.02 -13.16 6.45
N GLY A 76 -9.90 -13.75 6.03
CA GLY A 76 -9.87 -14.85 5.08
C GLY A 76 -9.57 -14.49 3.65
N LEU A 77 -9.19 -13.24 3.35
CA LEU A 77 -8.78 -12.89 1.99
C LEU A 77 -7.45 -13.55 1.65
N GLU A 78 -7.30 -13.96 0.39
CA GLU A 78 -6.02 -14.44 -0.12
C GLU A 78 -4.97 -13.31 -0.08
N PRO A 79 -3.66 -13.64 0.04
CA PRO A 79 -2.63 -12.62 0.22
C PRO A 79 -2.63 -11.50 -0.83
N PHE A 80 -2.76 -11.83 -2.10
CA PHE A 80 -2.81 -10.81 -3.16
C PHE A 80 -4.04 -9.92 -3.02
N ASP A 81 -5.21 -10.49 -2.77
CA ASP A 81 -6.45 -9.75 -2.60
C ASP A 81 -6.41 -8.86 -1.36
N ALA A 82 -5.88 -9.39 -0.25
CA ALA A 82 -5.71 -8.62 0.98
C ALA A 82 -4.76 -7.43 0.77
N ALA A 83 -3.64 -7.65 0.11
CA ALA A 83 -2.66 -6.59 -0.16
C ALA A 83 -3.23 -5.53 -1.11
N GLN A 84 -3.86 -5.96 -2.19
CA GLN A 84 -4.48 -5.05 -3.17
C GLN A 84 -5.57 -4.21 -2.53
N THR A 85 -6.49 -4.85 -1.82
CA THR A 85 -7.60 -4.16 -1.15
C THR A 85 -7.08 -3.22 -0.06
N GLY A 86 -6.11 -3.68 0.73
CA GLY A 86 -5.51 -2.88 1.79
C GLY A 86 -4.82 -1.62 1.27
N VAL A 87 -4.07 -1.74 0.18
CA VAL A 87 -3.42 -0.58 -0.46
C VAL A 87 -4.46 0.42 -0.95
N LEU A 88 -5.53 -0.04 -1.58
CA LEU A 88 -6.60 0.83 -2.05
C LEU A 88 -7.32 1.53 -0.90
N LEU A 89 -7.70 0.81 0.15
CA LEU A 89 -8.37 1.39 1.31
C LEU A 89 -7.49 2.43 2.00
N HIS A 90 -6.22 2.13 2.16
CA HIS A 90 -5.24 3.04 2.76
C HIS A 90 -5.11 4.33 1.94
N ALA A 91 -4.99 4.21 0.63
CA ALA A 91 -4.89 5.37 -0.27
C ALA A 91 -6.17 6.21 -0.27
N MET A 92 -7.33 5.57 -0.29
CA MET A 92 -8.62 6.27 -0.25
C MET A 92 -8.82 7.00 1.09
N ALA A 93 -8.43 6.40 2.20
CA ALA A 93 -8.45 7.06 3.51
C ALA A 93 -7.53 8.27 3.53
N GLY A 94 -6.33 8.15 2.93
CA GLY A 94 -5.39 9.26 2.79
C GLY A 94 -5.96 10.41 1.97
N ASP A 95 -6.66 10.11 0.89
CA ASP A 95 -7.28 11.14 0.05
C ASP A 95 -8.43 11.85 0.77
N LYS A 96 -9.25 11.11 1.53
CA LYS A 96 -10.29 11.71 2.36
C LYS A 96 -9.70 12.61 3.46
N ALA A 97 -8.63 12.17 4.12
CA ALA A 97 -7.92 12.98 5.10
C ALA A 97 -7.36 14.26 4.49
N ALA A 98 -6.74 14.16 3.32
CA ALA A 98 -6.20 15.33 2.62
C ALA A 98 -7.30 16.35 2.27
N ALA A 99 -8.47 15.88 1.85
CA ALA A 99 -9.61 16.74 1.55
C ALA A 99 -10.14 17.44 2.80
N ALA A 100 -10.08 16.78 3.96
CA ALA A 100 -10.63 17.31 5.21
C ALA A 100 -9.66 18.25 5.96
N ILE A 101 -8.37 17.88 6.03
CA ILE A 101 -7.40 18.59 6.88
C ILE A 101 -6.14 19.06 6.12
N GLY A 102 -6.07 18.80 4.82
CA GLY A 102 -4.90 19.14 4.00
C GLY A 102 -3.75 18.16 4.19
N THR A 103 -2.81 18.17 3.24
CA THR A 103 -1.68 17.22 3.25
C THR A 103 -0.61 17.55 4.29
N ARG A 104 -0.44 18.82 4.63
CA ARG A 104 0.60 19.25 5.57
C ARG A 104 0.35 18.80 7.01
N SER A 105 -0.91 18.67 7.40
CA SER A 105 -1.29 18.34 8.76
C SER A 105 -1.51 16.84 8.98
N MET A 106 -1.42 16.05 7.93
CA MET A 106 -1.73 14.62 7.99
C MET A 106 -0.71 13.86 8.85
N LYS A 107 -1.25 12.95 9.66
CA LYS A 107 -0.49 11.99 10.47
C LYS A 107 -1.01 10.59 10.18
N ALA A 108 -0.24 9.56 10.55
CA ALA A 108 -0.64 8.18 10.33
C ALA A 108 -1.99 7.85 11.00
N GLY A 109 -2.26 8.41 12.19
CA GLY A 109 -3.54 8.23 12.88
C GLY A 109 -4.74 8.76 12.11
N ASP A 110 -4.55 9.78 11.26
CA ASP A 110 -5.62 10.32 10.44
C ASP A 110 -6.08 9.31 9.38
N LEU A 111 -5.17 8.49 8.87
CA LEU A 111 -5.51 7.42 7.92
C LEU A 111 -6.50 6.44 8.57
N ALA A 112 -6.25 6.03 9.82
CA ALA A 112 -7.15 5.17 10.56
C ALA A 112 -8.48 5.87 10.86
N ASN A 113 -8.45 7.16 11.19
CA ASN A 113 -9.65 7.94 11.52
C ASN A 113 -10.59 8.11 10.32
N PHE A 114 -10.05 8.18 9.12
CA PHE A 114 -10.86 8.32 7.89
C PHE A 114 -11.23 6.98 7.24
N LEU A 115 -10.68 5.88 7.72
CA LEU A 115 -11.00 4.55 7.19
C LEU A 115 -12.50 4.20 7.30
N PRO A 116 -13.21 4.47 8.41
CA PRO A 116 -14.65 4.20 8.48
C PRO A 116 -15.45 4.91 7.39
N GLU A 117 -15.08 6.12 6.98
CA GLU A 117 -15.76 6.82 5.90
C GLU A 117 -15.57 6.13 4.54
N VAL A 118 -14.40 5.55 4.31
CA VAL A 118 -14.13 4.75 3.11
C VAL A 118 -14.96 3.48 3.13
N LEU A 119 -14.94 2.77 4.24
CA LEU A 119 -15.61 1.47 4.37
C LEU A 119 -17.12 1.56 4.27
N LYS A 120 -17.72 2.67 4.71
CA LYS A 120 -19.16 2.87 4.63
C LYS A 120 -19.68 2.94 3.19
N ASP A 121 -18.84 3.37 2.25
CA ASP A 121 -19.18 3.52 0.84
C ASP A 121 -18.78 2.32 -0.01
N ILE A 122 -18.05 1.35 0.57
CA ILE A 122 -17.53 0.18 -0.12
C ILE A 122 -18.20 -1.09 0.41
N ARG A 123 -18.55 -1.98 -0.52
CA ARG A 123 -19.05 -3.32 -0.20
C ARG A 123 -18.08 -4.36 -0.74
N PHE A 124 -17.77 -5.30 0.11
CA PHE A 124 -16.91 -6.45 -0.25
C PHE A 124 -17.74 -7.64 -0.66
#